data_2a418ece185105196ccaad9f6f15546a
#
_entry.id   2a418ece185105196ccaad9f6f15546a
#
_cell.length_a   1.000
_cell.length_b   1.000
_cell.length_c   1.000
_cell.angle_alpha   90.00
_cell.angle_beta   90.00
_cell.angle_gamma   90.00
#
_symmetry.space_group_name_H-M   'P 1'
#
loop_
_entity.id
_entity.type
_entity.pdbx_description
1 polymer ?
#
loop_
_entity_poly.entity_id
_entity_poly.type
_entity_poly.pdbx_seq_one_letter_code
_entity_poly.pdbx_strand_id
1 'polypeptide(L)'
;MKKFYAAVGFLFLCLVLPAQAQKTPQGVMYDAQIVRVSDGDTIVIAAPFLPAPLKPELAVRIYGVDTPEKGHRAQCPQENERGLLASKFTNNAVAKSTKRQVVLYGWDKFGGRVLGDIVLDGQSLRGMLIQNGFAREYFGEAKQSWCN
;
A
#
# COMPACT_ATOMS: atom_id res chain seq x y z
N MET A 1 11.14 69.51 -15.94
CA MET A 1 11.61 68.12 -16.33
C MET A 1 10.99 67.12 -15.39
N LYS A 2 9.94 66.40 -15.82
CA LYS A 2 9.27 65.35 -15.02
C LYS A 2 9.80 64.02 -15.49
N LYS A 3 10.52 63.28 -14.62
CA LYS A 3 11.03 61.93 -14.89
C LYS A 3 9.91 60.93 -14.60
N PHE A 4 9.46 60.23 -15.64
CA PHE A 4 8.56 59.08 -15.53
C PHE A 4 9.40 57.82 -15.21
N TYR A 5 9.17 57.20 -14.09
CA TYR A 5 9.67 55.89 -13.79
C TYR A 5 8.64 54.83 -14.24
N ALA A 6 8.98 54.08 -15.27
CA ALA A 6 8.19 52.91 -15.67
C ALA A 6 8.48 51.75 -14.72
N ALA A 7 7.48 51.33 -13.95
CA ALA A 7 7.54 50.15 -13.14
C ALA A 7 7.30 48.90 -14.04
N VAL A 8 8.38 48.11 -14.25
CA VAL A 8 8.28 46.83 -14.93
C VAL A 8 7.81 45.79 -13.89
N GLY A 9 6.51 45.46 -13.95
CA GLY A 9 5.96 44.36 -13.15
C GLY A 9 6.39 43.01 -13.73
N PHE A 10 7.23 42.29 -13.00
CA PHE A 10 7.59 40.89 -13.29
C PHE A 10 6.42 40.00 -12.87
N LEU A 11 5.63 39.56 -13.83
CA LEU A 11 4.57 38.56 -13.60
C LEU A 11 5.21 37.22 -13.45
N PHE A 12 5.34 36.71 -12.20
CA PHE A 12 5.77 35.38 -11.92
C PHE A 12 4.65 34.38 -12.27
N LEU A 13 4.73 33.80 -13.45
CA LEU A 13 3.85 32.72 -13.89
C LEU A 13 4.24 31.43 -13.17
N CYS A 14 3.59 31.13 -12.04
CA CYS A 14 3.70 29.82 -11.38
C CYS A 14 3.15 28.76 -12.31
N LEU A 15 4.03 28.02 -12.99
CA LEU A 15 3.71 26.79 -13.69
C LEU A 15 3.35 25.72 -12.66
N VAL A 16 2.06 25.57 -12.38
CA VAL A 16 1.53 24.43 -11.64
C VAL A 16 1.61 23.23 -12.58
N LEU A 17 2.65 22.41 -12.41
CA LEU A 17 2.73 21.11 -13.08
C LEU A 17 1.59 20.23 -12.52
N PRO A 18 0.76 19.63 -13.38
CA PRO A 18 -0.25 18.69 -12.92
C PRO A 18 0.46 17.51 -12.28
N ALA A 19 0.17 17.24 -10.99
CA ALA A 19 0.56 16.01 -10.34
C ALA A 19 -0.05 14.85 -11.15
N GLN A 20 0.78 14.05 -11.80
CA GLN A 20 0.33 12.84 -12.48
C GLN A 20 -0.18 11.87 -11.41
N ALA A 21 -1.50 11.80 -11.26
CA ALA A 21 -2.13 10.78 -10.44
C ALA A 21 -1.72 9.42 -11.00
N GLN A 22 -0.92 8.66 -10.23
CA GLN A 22 -0.55 7.30 -10.61
C GLN A 22 -1.83 6.48 -10.69
N LYS A 23 -2.11 5.99 -11.90
CA LYS A 23 -3.33 5.26 -12.20
C LYS A 23 -3.27 3.91 -11.47
N THR A 24 -4.07 3.75 -10.41
CA THR A 24 -4.24 2.45 -9.75
C THR A 24 -4.70 1.43 -10.80
N PRO A 25 -4.08 0.24 -10.88
CA PRO A 25 -4.53 -0.79 -11.81
C PRO A 25 -6.01 -1.09 -11.62
N GLN A 26 -6.72 -1.33 -12.70
CA GLN A 26 -8.09 -1.80 -12.62
C GLN A 26 -8.07 -3.27 -12.22
N GLY A 27 -8.88 -3.62 -11.22
CA GLY A 27 -9.04 -4.99 -10.74
C GLY A 27 -10.51 -5.32 -10.53
N VAL A 28 -10.78 -6.62 -10.46
CA VAL A 28 -12.12 -7.12 -10.12
C VAL A 28 -12.17 -7.38 -8.63
N MET A 29 -13.29 -6.99 -8.00
CA MET A 29 -13.51 -7.16 -6.56
C MET A 29 -14.27 -8.47 -6.31
N TYR A 30 -13.78 -9.23 -5.33
CA TYR A 30 -14.37 -10.49 -4.89
C TYR A 30 -14.57 -10.48 -3.37
N ASP A 31 -15.58 -11.20 -2.87
CA ASP A 31 -15.62 -11.50 -1.44
C ASP A 31 -14.46 -12.42 -1.06
N ALA A 32 -13.83 -12.16 0.08
CA ALA A 32 -12.63 -12.85 0.49
C ALA A 32 -12.74 -13.41 1.91
N GLN A 33 -12.36 -14.66 2.08
CA GLN A 33 -12.10 -15.25 3.39
C GLN A 33 -10.62 -15.03 3.73
N ILE A 34 -10.35 -14.24 4.75
CA ILE A 34 -8.98 -14.01 5.24
C ILE A 34 -8.56 -15.22 6.09
N VAL A 35 -7.43 -15.84 5.73
CA VAL A 35 -6.84 -16.96 6.47
C VAL A 35 -5.91 -16.44 7.56
N ARG A 36 -5.02 -15.49 7.21
CA ARG A 36 -4.09 -14.86 8.15
C ARG A 36 -3.49 -13.57 7.58
N VAL A 37 -2.98 -12.75 8.46
CA VAL A 37 -2.12 -11.61 8.12
C VAL A 37 -0.67 -12.07 8.26
N SER A 38 0.09 -12.02 7.18
CA SER A 38 1.52 -12.40 7.16
C SER A 38 2.40 -11.23 7.61
N ASP A 39 2.16 -10.06 7.03
CA ASP A 39 2.86 -8.82 7.33
C ASP A 39 1.88 -7.64 7.31
N GLY A 40 2.37 -6.42 7.58
CA GLY A 40 1.55 -5.21 7.53
C GLY A 40 0.85 -5.03 6.18
N ASP A 41 1.50 -5.43 5.10
CA ASP A 41 1.04 -5.28 3.72
C ASP A 41 0.82 -6.61 2.97
N THR A 42 0.82 -7.73 3.65
CA THR A 42 0.64 -9.05 3.02
C THR A 42 -0.38 -9.88 3.78
N ILE A 43 -1.47 -10.19 3.11
CA ILE A 43 -2.61 -10.94 3.65
C ILE A 43 -2.79 -12.22 2.85
N VAL A 44 -3.07 -13.32 3.53
CA VAL A 44 -3.37 -14.61 2.90
C VAL A 44 -4.87 -14.84 2.92
N ILE A 45 -5.43 -15.08 1.75
CA ILE A 45 -6.84 -15.40 1.54
C ILE A 45 -7.03 -16.86 1.18
N ALA A 46 -8.21 -17.41 1.47
CA ALA A 46 -8.60 -18.73 0.98
C ALA A 46 -8.77 -18.69 -0.55
N ALA A 47 -8.22 -19.71 -1.21
CA ALA A 47 -8.26 -19.86 -2.66
C ALA A 47 -8.61 -21.33 -3.03
N PRO A 48 -9.82 -21.79 -2.70
CA PRO A 48 -10.23 -23.19 -2.90
C PRO A 48 -10.31 -23.62 -4.38
N PHE A 49 -10.26 -22.64 -5.27
CA PHE A 49 -10.23 -22.84 -6.73
C PHE A 49 -8.84 -23.27 -7.26
N LEU A 50 -7.80 -23.20 -6.45
CA LEU A 50 -6.47 -23.65 -6.85
C LEU A 50 -6.43 -25.19 -6.88
N PRO A 51 -5.97 -25.79 -8.00
CA PRO A 51 -5.91 -27.23 -8.13
C PRO A 51 -4.78 -27.84 -7.29
N ALA A 52 -4.97 -29.07 -6.82
CA ALA A 52 -3.86 -29.84 -6.23
C ALA A 52 -2.71 -29.99 -7.24
N PRO A 53 -1.43 -29.98 -6.81
CA PRO A 53 -0.96 -29.99 -5.42
C PRO A 53 -0.76 -28.60 -4.79
N LEU A 54 -1.29 -27.54 -5.37
CA LEU A 54 -1.18 -26.19 -4.82
C LEU A 54 -1.95 -26.09 -3.49
N LYS A 55 -1.43 -25.28 -2.56
CA LYS A 55 -2.17 -24.96 -1.35
C LYS A 55 -3.39 -24.13 -1.72
N PRO A 56 -4.54 -24.35 -1.09
CA PRO A 56 -5.76 -23.56 -1.35
C PRO A 56 -5.72 -22.18 -0.68
N GLU A 57 -4.58 -21.52 -0.76
CA GLU A 57 -4.30 -20.21 -0.18
C GLU A 57 -3.56 -19.34 -1.19
N LEU A 58 -3.88 -18.05 -1.19
CA LEU A 58 -3.24 -17.05 -2.04
C LEU A 58 -2.74 -15.89 -1.19
N ALA A 59 -1.46 -15.58 -1.29
CA ALA A 59 -0.88 -14.40 -0.67
C ALA A 59 -1.16 -13.17 -1.54
N VAL A 60 -1.78 -12.16 -0.95
CA VAL A 60 -2.08 -10.87 -1.57
C VAL A 60 -1.17 -9.82 -0.93
N ARG A 61 -0.31 -9.21 -1.72
CA ARG A 61 0.47 -8.04 -1.32
C ARG A 61 -0.30 -6.78 -1.68
N ILE A 62 -0.47 -5.90 -0.72
CA ILE A 62 -1.14 -4.62 -0.95
C ILE A 62 -0.32 -3.79 -1.93
N TYR A 63 -0.93 -3.43 -3.06
CA TYR A 63 -0.30 -2.67 -4.12
C TYR A 63 -0.08 -1.21 -3.71
N GLY A 64 1.05 -0.66 -4.14
CA GLY A 64 1.34 0.76 -3.98
C GLY A 64 1.73 1.17 -2.56
N VAL A 65 2.17 0.21 -1.72
CA VAL A 65 2.67 0.52 -0.37
C VAL A 65 3.96 -0.23 -0.04
N ASP A 66 4.73 0.37 0.84
CA ASP A 66 5.84 -0.23 1.56
C ASP A 66 5.59 -0.07 3.06
N THR A 67 5.57 -1.19 3.77
CA THR A 67 5.52 -1.23 5.24
C THR A 67 6.90 -1.59 5.81
N PRO A 68 7.21 -1.18 7.06
CA PRO A 68 8.42 -1.63 7.72
C PRO A 68 8.47 -3.15 7.82
N GLU A 69 9.66 -3.72 7.63
CA GLU A 69 9.89 -5.14 7.80
C GLU A 69 9.93 -5.53 9.28
N LYS A 70 9.69 -6.81 9.60
CA LYS A 70 9.76 -7.37 10.94
C LYS A 70 10.62 -8.61 11.01
N GLY A 71 11.07 -8.96 12.23
CA GLY A 71 11.93 -10.11 12.49
C GLY A 71 13.26 -9.98 11.77
N HIS A 72 13.74 -11.08 11.21
CA HIS A 72 15.04 -11.15 10.55
C HIS A 72 15.17 -10.33 9.26
N ARG A 73 14.06 -9.81 8.72
CA ARG A 73 14.07 -8.93 7.53
C ARG A 73 14.23 -7.46 7.87
N ALA A 74 13.97 -7.08 9.10
CA ALA A 74 14.18 -5.70 9.56
C ALA A 74 15.67 -5.36 9.58
N GLN A 75 16.01 -4.17 9.10
CA GLN A 75 17.40 -3.70 9.00
C GLN A 75 17.90 -3.08 10.32
N CYS A 76 17.00 -2.75 11.23
CA CYS A 76 17.30 -2.21 12.54
C CYS A 76 16.17 -2.47 13.55
N PRO A 77 16.42 -2.32 14.87
CA PRO A 77 15.39 -2.52 15.90
C PRO A 77 14.17 -1.63 15.72
N GLN A 78 14.34 -0.37 15.29
CA GLN A 78 13.26 0.57 15.05
C GLN A 78 12.34 0.12 13.92
N GLU A 79 12.90 -0.39 12.82
CA GLU A 79 12.11 -0.94 11.72
C GLU A 79 11.32 -2.16 12.18
N ASN A 80 11.97 -3.07 12.93
CA ASN A 80 11.29 -4.25 13.48
C ASN A 80 10.08 -3.87 14.34
N GLU A 81 10.23 -2.91 15.24
CA GLU A 81 9.14 -2.43 16.08
C GLU A 81 7.99 -1.86 15.24
N ARG A 82 8.32 -0.99 14.28
CA ARG A 82 7.33 -0.42 13.34
C ARG A 82 6.63 -1.49 12.52
N GLY A 83 7.36 -2.52 12.06
CA GLY A 83 6.81 -3.66 11.30
C GLY A 83 5.85 -4.50 12.13
N LEU A 84 6.16 -4.72 13.42
CA LEU A 84 5.25 -5.39 14.36
C LEU A 84 3.97 -4.56 14.57
N LEU A 85 4.09 -3.24 14.71
CA LEU A 85 2.95 -2.34 14.86
C LEU A 85 2.08 -2.31 13.60
N ALA A 86 2.68 -2.25 12.40
CA ALA A 86 1.96 -2.33 11.14
C ALA A 86 1.19 -3.65 11.01
N SER A 87 1.83 -4.78 11.32
CA SER A 87 1.17 -6.09 11.32
C SER A 87 0.02 -6.18 12.33
N LYS A 88 0.20 -5.61 13.52
CA LYS A 88 -0.86 -5.54 14.55
C LYS A 88 -2.03 -4.68 14.09
N PHE A 89 -1.76 -3.54 13.45
CA PHE A 89 -2.79 -2.68 12.87
C PHE A 89 -3.64 -3.44 11.85
N THR A 90 -2.98 -4.11 10.88
CA THR A 90 -3.68 -4.90 9.84
C THR A 90 -4.49 -6.04 10.44
N ASN A 91 -3.94 -6.78 11.42
CA ASN A 91 -4.68 -7.82 12.13
C ASN A 91 -5.94 -7.27 12.82
N ASN A 92 -5.83 -6.14 13.51
CA ASN A 92 -6.95 -5.50 14.19
C ASN A 92 -8.01 -5.01 13.20
N ALA A 93 -7.60 -4.43 12.07
CA ALA A 93 -8.51 -3.98 11.03
C ALA A 93 -9.31 -5.15 10.45
N VAL A 94 -8.64 -6.27 10.14
CA VAL A 94 -9.28 -7.50 9.67
C VAL A 94 -10.24 -8.06 10.74
N ALA A 95 -9.81 -8.14 12.00
CA ALA A 95 -10.61 -8.72 13.06
C ALA A 95 -11.91 -7.93 13.33
N LYS A 96 -11.85 -6.60 13.19
CA LYS A 96 -13.00 -5.72 13.43
C LYS A 96 -13.96 -5.66 12.24
N SER A 97 -13.52 -6.03 11.04
CA SER A 97 -14.34 -5.93 9.84
C SER A 97 -15.36 -7.07 9.74
N THR A 98 -16.54 -6.75 9.24
CA THR A 98 -17.62 -7.70 8.93
C THR A 98 -17.56 -8.11 7.47
N LYS A 99 -17.43 -7.15 6.56
CA LYS A 99 -17.35 -7.40 5.12
C LYS A 99 -15.89 -7.32 4.67
N ARG A 100 -15.41 -8.39 4.07
CA ARG A 100 -14.03 -8.51 3.60
C ARG A 100 -14.02 -8.85 2.13
N GLN A 101 -13.38 -8.01 1.34
CA GLN A 101 -13.28 -8.17 -0.10
C GLN A 101 -11.82 -8.01 -0.53
N VAL A 102 -11.48 -8.57 -1.67
CA VAL A 102 -10.17 -8.45 -2.31
C VAL A 102 -10.33 -7.90 -3.71
N VAL A 103 -9.46 -6.98 -4.10
CA VAL A 103 -9.27 -6.54 -5.48
C VAL A 103 -7.95 -7.10 -5.97
N LEU A 104 -7.96 -7.89 -7.03
CA LEU A 104 -6.76 -8.51 -7.60
C LEU A 104 -6.34 -7.75 -8.86
N TYR A 105 -5.07 -7.36 -8.93
CA TYR A 105 -4.51 -6.60 -10.05
C TYR A 105 -3.64 -7.45 -10.98
N GLY A 106 -2.84 -8.38 -10.45
CA GLY A 106 -1.93 -9.21 -11.23
C GLY A 106 -0.89 -9.90 -10.36
N TRP A 107 -0.02 -10.68 -10.98
CA TRP A 107 1.06 -11.35 -10.26
C TRP A 107 2.17 -10.38 -9.84
N ASP A 108 2.70 -10.58 -8.64
CA ASP A 108 3.92 -9.90 -8.19
C ASP A 108 5.13 -10.44 -9.00
N LYS A 109 6.06 -9.56 -9.32
CA LYS A 109 7.28 -9.88 -10.06
C LYS A 109 8.16 -10.95 -9.41
N PHE A 110 8.03 -11.16 -8.11
CA PHE A 110 8.79 -12.19 -7.37
C PHE A 110 8.11 -13.56 -7.35
N GLY A 111 6.93 -13.70 -7.94
CA GLY A 111 6.14 -14.94 -7.90
C GLY A 111 5.55 -15.25 -6.53
N GLY A 112 4.66 -16.24 -6.49
CA GLY A 112 4.06 -16.75 -5.23
C GLY A 112 3.08 -15.79 -4.53
N ARG A 113 2.93 -14.56 -5.00
CA ARG A 113 2.00 -13.56 -4.49
C ARG A 113 1.27 -12.87 -5.63
N VAL A 114 0.07 -12.36 -5.32
CA VAL A 114 -0.69 -11.48 -6.21
C VAL A 114 -0.66 -10.07 -5.65
N LEU A 115 -0.54 -9.09 -6.53
CA LEU A 115 -0.74 -7.68 -6.19
C LEU A 115 -2.23 -7.39 -6.12
N GLY A 116 -2.66 -6.71 -5.08
CA GLY A 116 -4.08 -6.40 -4.89
C GLY A 116 -4.30 -5.38 -3.81
N ASP A 117 -5.55 -5.25 -3.39
CA ASP A 117 -5.93 -4.53 -2.18
C ASP A 117 -6.98 -5.35 -1.41
N ILE A 118 -7.03 -5.16 -0.12
CA ILE A 118 -8.06 -5.72 0.75
C ILE A 118 -9.01 -4.58 1.12
N VAL A 119 -10.29 -4.81 0.92
CA VAL A 119 -11.34 -3.85 1.25
C VAL A 119 -12.11 -4.37 2.45
N LEU A 120 -12.05 -3.63 3.54
CA LEU A 120 -12.64 -3.95 4.84
C LEU A 120 -13.78 -2.97 5.11
N ASP A 121 -15.02 -3.47 5.14
CA ASP A 121 -16.23 -2.64 5.31
C ASP A 121 -16.27 -1.43 4.36
N GLY A 122 -15.84 -1.61 3.12
CA GLY A 122 -15.79 -0.58 2.10
C GLY A 122 -14.55 0.32 2.11
N GLN A 123 -13.61 0.12 3.05
CA GLN A 123 -12.37 0.89 3.16
C GLN A 123 -11.17 0.10 2.63
N SER A 124 -10.38 0.74 1.77
CA SER A 124 -9.12 0.19 1.27
C SER A 124 -8.08 0.05 2.38
N LEU A 125 -7.52 -1.14 2.56
CA LEU A 125 -6.45 -1.36 3.53
C LEU A 125 -5.20 -0.55 3.18
N ARG A 126 -4.90 -0.38 1.88
CA ARG A 126 -3.86 0.53 1.41
C ARG A 126 -4.05 1.94 1.99
N GLY A 127 -5.25 2.49 1.81
CA GLY A 127 -5.60 3.81 2.34
C GLY A 127 -5.47 3.90 3.86
N MET A 128 -5.97 2.89 4.57
CA MET A 128 -5.89 2.82 6.03
C MET A 128 -4.44 2.80 6.53
N LEU A 129 -3.56 2.01 5.90
CA LEU A 129 -2.15 1.92 6.28
C LEU A 129 -1.41 3.25 6.09
N ILE A 130 -1.62 3.93 4.95
CA ILE A 130 -0.98 5.22 4.65
C ILE A 130 -1.49 6.31 5.61
N GLN A 131 -2.81 6.43 5.78
CA GLN A 131 -3.42 7.46 6.64
C GLN A 131 -3.00 7.35 8.10
N ASN A 132 -2.73 6.13 8.58
CA ASN A 132 -2.30 5.89 9.95
C ASN A 132 -0.77 5.83 10.11
N GLY A 133 0.00 6.11 9.05
CA GLY A 133 1.46 6.17 9.10
C GLY A 133 2.17 4.81 9.19
N PHE A 134 1.47 3.70 8.94
CA PHE A 134 2.03 2.35 8.93
C PHE A 134 2.63 1.95 7.58
N ALA A 135 2.37 2.71 6.53
CA ALA A 135 2.94 2.50 5.21
C ALA A 135 3.26 3.83 4.53
N ARG A 136 4.17 3.76 3.57
CA ARG A 136 4.47 4.83 2.60
C ARG A 136 4.01 4.39 1.23
N GLU A 137 3.70 5.35 0.35
CA GLU A 137 3.47 5.04 -1.05
C GLU A 137 4.74 4.45 -1.68
N TYR A 138 4.57 3.39 -2.48
CA TYR A 138 5.68 2.69 -3.11
C TYR A 138 5.21 2.00 -4.40
N PHE A 139 5.82 2.36 -5.52
CA PHE A 139 5.47 1.81 -6.84
C PHE A 139 6.64 1.17 -7.57
N GLY A 140 7.71 0.83 -6.84
CA GLY A 140 8.87 0.13 -7.37
C GLY A 140 10.16 0.96 -7.47
N GLU A 141 10.12 2.21 -7.00
CA GLU A 141 11.29 3.07 -6.84
C GLU A 141 12.23 2.55 -5.73
N ALA A 142 13.32 3.26 -5.45
CA ALA A 142 14.18 2.94 -4.33
C ALA A 142 13.43 3.10 -3.00
N LYS A 143 13.46 2.06 -2.15
CA LYS A 143 12.83 2.09 -0.84
C LYS A 143 13.51 3.09 0.08
N GLN A 144 12.73 3.86 0.82
CA GLN A 144 13.22 4.73 1.88
C GLN A 144 13.44 3.91 3.16
N SER A 145 14.53 4.21 3.89
CA SER A 145 14.82 3.54 5.16
C SER A 145 13.71 3.79 6.21
N TRP A 146 13.40 2.77 7.00
CA TRP A 146 12.54 2.85 8.18
C TRP A 146 13.33 2.96 9.49
N CYS A 147 14.67 3.05 9.39
CA CYS A 147 15.59 3.05 10.53
C CYS A 147 15.88 4.45 11.13
N ASN A 148 15.27 5.52 10.59
CA ASN A 148 15.52 6.90 11.04
C ASN A 148 14.35 7.40 11.86
#